data_1fb20803fa37e08bcb2ae2c27fe794b1
#
_entry.id   1fb20803fa37e08bcb2ae2c27fe794b1
#
_cell.length_a   1.000
_cell.length_b   1.000
_cell.length_c   1.000
_cell.angle_alpha   90.00
_cell.angle_beta   90.00
_cell.angle_gamma   90.00
#
_symmetry.space_group_name_H-M   'P 1'
#
loop_
_entity.id
_entity.type
_entity.pdbx_description
1 polymer ?
#
loop_
_entity_poly.entity_id
_entity_poly.type
_entity_poly.pdbx_seq_one_letter_code
_entity_poly.pdbx_strand_id
1 'polypeptide(L)'
;MRDNRLRSLDDGTIIHSQAVLIANRIALKTRPEVLAVARTLLEFIEAHLRAVDHVSVFANVRGVSPQAIAQRMFAQETLGGLQGPTISPVVARDGNPNWYAVHIVVRRAQLFQVVAELRAVGGSGVVVTPVTYIFEEEPARYRAMMEAIRETRRGEDRERGR
;
A
#
# COMPACT_ATOMS: atom_id res chain seq x y z
N MET A 1 -24.40 3.04 -9.21
CA MET A 1 -25.42 3.79 -8.45
C MET A 1 -25.27 5.31 -8.56
N ARG A 2 -24.05 5.87 -8.48
CA ARG A 2 -23.85 7.33 -8.59
C ARG A 2 -24.29 7.92 -9.93
N ASP A 3 -24.07 7.22 -11.02
CA ASP A 3 -24.38 7.69 -12.38
C ASP A 3 -25.88 7.73 -12.70
N ASN A 4 -26.70 6.98 -11.95
CA ASN A 4 -28.16 6.87 -12.18
C ASN A 4 -28.99 7.61 -11.12
N ARG A 5 -28.38 8.45 -10.27
CA ARG A 5 -29.04 9.18 -9.17
C ARG A 5 -29.87 8.29 -8.23
N LEU A 6 -29.48 7.01 -8.10
CA LEU A 6 -30.16 6.07 -7.21
C LEU A 6 -29.57 6.15 -5.80
N ARG A 7 -30.41 6.02 -4.78
CA ARG A 7 -30.03 5.83 -3.38
C ARG A 7 -30.34 4.39 -2.96
N SER A 8 -29.44 3.77 -2.19
CA SER A 8 -29.81 2.55 -1.48
C SER A 8 -30.78 2.88 -0.35
N LEU A 9 -31.75 2.02 -0.12
CA LEU A 9 -32.61 2.08 1.06
C LEU A 9 -31.80 1.59 2.27
N ASP A 10 -32.07 2.13 3.44
CA ASP A 10 -31.57 1.60 4.69
C ASP A 10 -32.06 0.16 4.82
N ASP A 11 -31.18 -0.80 5.15
CA ASP A 11 -31.47 -2.24 5.17
C ASP A 11 -31.88 -2.87 3.82
N GLY A 12 -31.74 -2.14 2.71
CA GLY A 12 -32.08 -2.63 1.36
C GLY A 12 -31.05 -3.58 0.73
N THR A 13 -30.04 -4.03 1.47
CA THR A 13 -29.06 -4.98 0.97
C THR A 13 -29.63 -6.39 1.00
N ILE A 14 -29.88 -6.96 -0.19
CA ILE A 14 -30.50 -8.30 -0.34
C ILE A 14 -29.42 -9.40 -0.36
N ILE A 15 -28.26 -9.13 -0.96
CA ILE A 15 -27.17 -10.09 -1.14
C ILE A 15 -25.82 -9.41 -0.91
N HIS A 16 -24.95 -10.06 -0.12
CA HIS A 16 -23.52 -9.78 -0.07
C HIS A 16 -22.81 -10.80 -0.94
N SER A 17 -22.07 -10.33 -1.94
CA SER A 17 -21.30 -11.20 -2.84
C SER A 17 -19.82 -10.84 -2.74
N GLN A 18 -18.97 -11.87 -2.70
CA GLN A 18 -17.53 -11.71 -2.75
C GLN A 18 -16.93 -12.67 -3.76
N ALA A 19 -15.87 -12.25 -4.45
CA ALA A 19 -15.06 -13.11 -5.27
C ALA A 19 -14.00 -13.82 -4.41
N VAL A 20 -13.76 -15.10 -4.67
CA VAL A 20 -12.72 -15.91 -4.01
C VAL A 20 -11.81 -16.52 -5.08
N LEU A 21 -10.52 -16.55 -4.79
CA LEU A 21 -9.55 -17.30 -5.58
C LEU A 21 -9.41 -18.69 -4.98
N ILE A 22 -9.66 -19.71 -5.81
CA ILE A 22 -9.51 -21.13 -5.43
C ILE A 22 -8.39 -21.76 -6.24
N ALA A 23 -7.69 -22.72 -5.62
CA ALA A 23 -6.63 -23.46 -6.27
C ALA A 23 -6.65 -24.94 -5.86
N ASN A 24 -6.17 -25.81 -6.76
CA ASN A 24 -6.00 -27.23 -6.45
C ASN A 24 -4.82 -27.43 -5.50
N ARG A 25 -5.10 -27.93 -4.30
CA ARG A 25 -4.10 -28.11 -3.25
C ARG A 25 -3.00 -29.12 -3.63
N ILE A 26 -3.35 -30.21 -4.31
CA ILE A 26 -2.37 -31.21 -4.76
C ILE A 26 -1.42 -30.58 -5.76
N ALA A 27 -1.93 -29.83 -6.73
CA ALA A 27 -1.10 -29.14 -7.70
C ALA A 27 -0.14 -28.13 -7.05
N LEU A 28 -0.60 -27.37 -6.05
CA LEU A 28 0.26 -26.45 -5.28
C LEU A 28 1.37 -27.18 -4.50
N LYS A 29 1.12 -28.42 -4.03
CA LYS A 29 2.12 -29.24 -3.31
C LYS A 29 3.15 -29.92 -4.22
N THR A 30 2.71 -30.36 -5.40
CA THR A 30 3.52 -31.26 -6.25
C THR A 30 4.10 -30.60 -7.49
N ARG A 31 3.64 -29.40 -7.84
CA ARG A 31 4.03 -28.72 -9.08
C ARG A 31 4.59 -27.33 -8.77
N PRO A 32 5.93 -27.17 -8.75
CA PRO A 32 6.58 -25.91 -8.43
C PRO A 32 6.15 -24.73 -9.32
N GLU A 33 5.88 -25.01 -10.60
CA GLU A 33 5.40 -24.01 -11.57
C GLU A 33 4.01 -23.46 -11.19
N VAL A 34 3.12 -24.32 -10.68
CA VAL A 34 1.79 -23.89 -10.21
C VAL A 34 1.91 -23.03 -8.95
N LEU A 35 2.80 -23.40 -8.04
CA LEU A 35 3.07 -22.62 -6.84
C LEU A 35 3.66 -21.23 -7.18
N ALA A 36 4.59 -21.18 -8.14
CA ALA A 36 5.17 -19.93 -8.61
C ALA A 36 4.12 -18.98 -9.22
N VAL A 37 3.23 -19.51 -10.06
CA VAL A 37 2.12 -18.72 -10.65
C VAL A 37 1.16 -18.25 -9.56
N ALA A 38 0.81 -19.09 -8.61
CA ALA A 38 -0.06 -18.72 -7.49
C ALA A 38 0.55 -17.60 -6.65
N ARG A 39 1.87 -17.64 -6.40
CA ARG A 39 2.60 -16.58 -5.72
C ARG A 39 2.49 -15.27 -6.48
N THR A 40 2.84 -15.27 -7.75
CA THR A 40 2.78 -14.07 -8.59
C THR A 40 1.38 -13.45 -8.62
N LEU A 41 0.33 -14.27 -8.78
CA LEU A 41 -1.06 -13.78 -8.74
C LEU A 41 -1.40 -13.13 -7.40
N LEU A 42 -1.05 -13.76 -6.29
CA LEU A 42 -1.31 -13.22 -4.96
C LEU A 42 -0.53 -11.93 -4.70
N GLU A 43 0.73 -11.85 -5.15
CA GLU A 43 1.55 -10.64 -5.08
C GLU A 43 0.89 -9.46 -5.81
N PHE A 44 0.46 -9.65 -7.05
CA PHE A 44 -0.17 -8.58 -7.82
C PHE A 44 -1.54 -8.17 -7.27
N ILE A 45 -2.37 -9.13 -6.88
CA ILE A 45 -3.68 -8.85 -6.28
C ILE A 45 -3.49 -8.05 -4.98
N GLU A 46 -2.59 -8.49 -4.11
CA GLU A 46 -2.37 -7.86 -2.82
C GLU A 46 -1.74 -6.48 -2.96
N ALA A 47 -0.76 -6.34 -3.85
CA ALA A 47 -0.13 -5.06 -4.15
C ALA A 47 -1.13 -4.03 -4.72
N HIS A 48 -2.05 -4.48 -5.59
CA HIS A 48 -3.10 -3.62 -6.12
C HIS A 48 -4.10 -3.21 -5.03
N LEU A 49 -4.62 -4.17 -4.25
CA LEU A 49 -5.58 -3.89 -3.18
C LEU A 49 -5.00 -2.92 -2.14
N ARG A 50 -3.71 -3.03 -1.83
CA ARG A 50 -3.01 -2.09 -0.95
C ARG A 50 -2.91 -0.70 -1.58
N ALA A 51 -2.63 -0.60 -2.88
CA ALA A 51 -2.45 0.67 -3.58
C ALA A 51 -3.76 1.47 -3.73
N VAL A 52 -4.92 0.81 -3.84
CA VAL A 52 -6.23 1.47 -4.06
C VAL A 52 -6.51 2.57 -3.02
N ASP A 53 -6.14 2.35 -1.77
CA ASP A 53 -6.38 3.29 -0.67
C ASP A 53 -5.23 4.29 -0.47
N HIS A 54 -4.21 4.29 -1.33
CA HIS A 54 -3.02 5.11 -1.20
C HIS A 54 -2.83 6.07 -2.37
N VAL A 55 -2.10 7.14 -2.08
CA VAL A 55 -1.62 8.12 -3.07
C VAL A 55 -0.17 8.45 -2.79
N SER A 56 0.56 8.73 -3.86
CA SER A 56 1.92 9.24 -3.81
C SER A 56 1.88 10.77 -3.83
N VAL A 57 2.56 11.40 -2.87
CA VAL A 57 2.57 12.86 -2.70
C VAL A 57 3.99 13.36 -2.78
N PHE A 58 4.22 14.30 -3.68
CA PHE A 58 5.46 15.06 -3.82
C PHE A 58 5.24 16.50 -3.41
N ALA A 59 6.24 17.11 -2.77
CA ALA A 59 6.23 18.53 -2.47
C ALA A 59 7.67 19.07 -2.44
N ASN A 60 7.83 20.36 -2.75
CA ASN A 60 9.09 21.06 -2.49
C ASN A 60 9.02 21.72 -1.12
N VAL A 61 10.02 21.50 -0.28
CA VAL A 61 10.09 22.03 1.09
C VAL A 61 11.39 22.78 1.29
N ARG A 62 11.32 23.95 1.93
CA ARG A 62 12.53 24.70 2.30
C ARG A 62 13.09 24.19 3.62
N GLY A 63 14.42 24.05 3.69
CA GLY A 63 15.09 23.63 4.91
C GLY A 63 16.61 23.71 4.79
N VAL A 64 17.29 23.71 5.93
CA VAL A 64 18.75 23.78 6.00
C VAL A 64 19.42 22.42 5.78
N SER A 65 18.67 21.32 5.99
CA SER A 65 19.15 19.96 5.76
C SER A 65 17.98 18.98 5.64
N PRO A 66 18.18 17.78 5.04
CA PRO A 66 17.18 16.71 5.02
C PRO A 66 16.72 16.30 6.42
N GLN A 67 17.63 16.25 7.39
CA GLN A 67 17.34 15.86 8.77
C GLN A 67 16.43 16.89 9.46
N ALA A 68 16.67 18.19 9.26
CA ALA A 68 15.83 19.25 9.81
C ALA A 68 14.41 19.22 9.22
N ILE A 69 14.29 18.88 7.93
CA ILE A 69 12.99 18.69 7.28
C ILE A 69 12.28 17.43 7.84
N ALA A 70 13.00 16.32 7.94
CA ALA A 70 12.46 15.07 8.50
C ALA A 70 11.92 15.26 9.92
N GLN A 71 12.65 15.98 10.79
CA GLN A 71 12.19 16.29 12.15
C GLN A 71 10.88 17.07 12.15
N ARG A 72 10.76 18.11 11.29
CA ARG A 72 9.49 18.86 11.17
C ARG A 72 8.34 18.00 10.65
N MET A 73 8.62 17.09 9.71
CA MET A 73 7.62 16.19 9.17
C MET A 73 7.17 15.16 10.21
N PHE A 74 8.10 14.55 10.95
CA PHE A 74 7.75 13.58 12.01
C PHE A 74 7.03 14.22 13.21
N ALA A 75 7.10 15.52 13.38
CA ALA A 75 6.28 16.24 14.35
C ALA A 75 4.80 16.39 13.90
N GLN A 76 4.48 16.07 12.66
CA GLN A 76 3.12 16.04 12.13
C GLN A 76 2.53 14.64 12.23
N GLU A 77 1.21 14.55 12.24
CA GLU A 77 0.50 13.27 12.44
C GLU A 77 0.58 12.35 11.21
N THR A 78 0.53 12.93 9.99
CA THR A 78 0.34 12.15 8.75
C THR A 78 1.56 12.12 7.83
N LEU A 79 2.58 12.95 8.07
CA LEU A 79 3.72 13.09 7.15
C LEU A 79 4.79 12.00 7.29
N GLY A 80 4.60 11.01 8.16
CA GLY A 80 5.47 9.84 8.28
C GLY A 80 5.39 8.90 7.07
N GLY A 81 4.27 8.90 6.33
CA GLY A 81 4.07 8.01 5.19
C GLY A 81 4.08 6.52 5.57
N LEU A 82 4.32 5.64 4.59
CA LEU A 82 4.39 4.18 4.82
C LEU A 82 5.66 3.75 5.56
N GLN A 83 6.83 4.31 5.19
CA GLN A 83 8.16 3.92 5.72
C GLN A 83 9.05 5.14 6.03
N GLY A 84 8.47 6.33 6.06
CA GLY A 84 9.16 7.60 6.21
C GLY A 84 9.24 8.40 4.90
N PRO A 85 9.55 9.72 4.99
CA PRO A 85 9.70 10.56 3.83
C PRO A 85 11.04 10.31 3.12
N THR A 86 11.00 10.25 1.79
CA THR A 86 12.21 10.41 0.98
C THR A 86 12.46 11.89 0.79
N ILE A 87 13.65 12.38 1.15
CA ILE A 87 14.03 13.79 1.06
C ILE A 87 15.29 13.92 0.22
N SER A 88 15.21 14.64 -0.89
CA SER A 88 16.30 14.82 -1.85
C SER A 88 16.55 16.30 -2.15
N PRO A 89 17.82 16.73 -2.33
CA PRO A 89 18.12 18.09 -2.76
C PRO A 89 17.48 18.41 -4.12
N VAL A 90 17.00 19.64 -4.27
CA VAL A 90 16.49 20.15 -5.55
C VAL A 90 17.52 21.13 -6.14
N VAL A 91 17.80 20.96 -7.43
CA VAL A 91 18.58 21.93 -8.19
C VAL A 91 17.64 23.08 -8.55
N ALA A 92 17.64 24.13 -7.72
CA ALA A 92 16.79 25.29 -7.91
C ALA A 92 17.35 26.20 -9.02
N ARG A 93 16.45 26.79 -9.82
CA ARG A 93 16.80 27.65 -10.94
C ARG A 93 17.55 28.96 -10.49
N ASP A 94 17.25 29.40 -9.28
CA ASP A 94 17.89 30.57 -8.63
C ASP A 94 19.19 30.23 -7.89
N GLY A 95 19.64 28.97 -7.97
CA GLY A 95 20.83 28.48 -7.28
C GLY A 95 20.68 28.32 -5.76
N ASN A 96 19.48 28.48 -5.19
CA ASN A 96 19.27 28.40 -3.77
C ASN A 96 19.40 26.91 -3.30
N PRO A 97 20.39 26.57 -2.43
CA PRO A 97 20.64 25.20 -2.00
C PRO A 97 19.63 24.67 -0.96
N ASN A 98 18.76 25.53 -0.44
CA ASN A 98 17.84 25.19 0.66
C ASN A 98 16.48 24.65 0.19
N TRP A 99 16.42 24.08 -1.01
CA TRP A 99 15.23 23.42 -1.53
C TRP A 99 15.40 21.92 -1.57
N TYR A 100 14.39 21.21 -1.10
CA TYR A 100 14.34 19.76 -1.07
C TYR A 100 13.01 19.26 -1.63
N ALA A 101 13.06 18.22 -2.44
CA ALA A 101 11.89 17.44 -2.82
C ALA A 101 11.60 16.42 -1.73
N VAL A 102 10.36 16.39 -1.30
CA VAL A 102 9.84 15.38 -0.36
C VAL A 102 8.88 14.47 -1.10
N HIS A 103 9.02 13.18 -0.90
CA HIS A 103 8.10 12.17 -1.41
C HIS A 103 7.61 11.29 -0.27
N ILE A 104 6.30 11.11 -0.17
CA ILE A 104 5.63 10.20 0.78
C ILE A 104 4.48 9.47 0.09
N VAL A 105 4.17 8.27 0.58
CA VAL A 105 2.96 7.54 0.21
C VAL A 105 2.03 7.50 1.42
N VAL A 106 0.82 7.97 1.26
CA VAL A 106 -0.14 8.18 2.34
C VAL A 106 -1.51 7.61 1.98
N ARG A 107 -2.37 7.40 2.98
CA ARG A 107 -3.75 6.99 2.73
C ARG A 107 -4.53 8.10 2.02
N ARG A 108 -5.28 7.75 1.00
CA ARG A 108 -6.14 8.68 0.25
C ARG A 108 -7.11 9.45 1.15
N ALA A 109 -7.65 8.81 2.18
CA ALA A 109 -8.56 9.44 3.13
C ALA A 109 -7.91 10.58 3.94
N GLN A 110 -6.59 10.55 4.13
CA GLN A 110 -5.82 11.55 4.87
C GLN A 110 -5.28 12.67 3.98
N LEU A 111 -5.50 12.64 2.66
CA LEU A 111 -4.87 13.55 1.71
C LEU A 111 -5.07 15.03 2.05
N PHE A 112 -6.25 15.43 2.48
CA PHE A 112 -6.53 16.82 2.82
C PHE A 112 -5.66 17.28 4.00
N GLN A 113 -5.55 16.46 5.05
CA GLN A 113 -4.70 16.73 6.22
C GLN A 113 -3.22 16.75 5.83
N VAL A 114 -2.77 15.80 5.04
CA VAL A 114 -1.39 15.74 4.50
C VAL A 114 -1.01 17.02 3.78
N VAL A 115 -1.89 17.54 2.91
CA VAL A 115 -1.63 18.80 2.18
C VAL A 115 -1.55 19.99 3.14
N ALA A 116 -2.41 20.05 4.15
CA ALA A 116 -2.36 21.09 5.18
C ALA A 116 -1.06 21.06 5.99
N GLU A 117 -0.66 19.87 6.45
CA GLU A 117 0.57 19.65 7.21
C GLU A 117 1.83 19.93 6.36
N LEU A 118 1.85 19.52 5.08
CA LEU A 118 2.95 19.86 4.17
C LEU A 118 3.13 21.40 4.03
N ARG A 119 2.03 22.12 3.91
CA ARG A 119 2.08 23.60 3.87
C ARG A 119 2.59 24.19 5.19
N ALA A 120 2.17 23.64 6.33
CA ALA A 120 2.62 24.07 7.65
C ALA A 120 4.13 23.90 7.87
N VAL A 121 4.73 22.84 7.29
CA VAL A 121 6.19 22.64 7.32
C VAL A 121 6.96 23.40 6.23
N GLY A 122 6.28 24.29 5.49
CA GLY A 122 6.90 25.12 4.44
C GLY A 122 6.92 24.44 3.06
N GLY A 123 6.05 23.48 2.84
CA GLY A 123 5.87 22.80 1.56
C GLY A 123 5.11 23.62 0.54
N SER A 124 5.51 23.48 -0.71
CA SER A 124 4.87 24.11 -1.88
C SER A 124 4.92 23.17 -3.08
N GLY A 125 4.14 23.49 -4.12
CA GLY A 125 4.12 22.68 -5.34
C GLY A 125 3.71 21.23 -5.09
N VAL A 126 2.69 21.01 -4.25
CA VAL A 126 2.23 19.67 -3.90
C VAL A 126 1.60 19.00 -5.11
N VAL A 127 2.17 17.86 -5.51
CA VAL A 127 1.69 17.01 -6.61
C VAL A 127 1.25 15.67 -6.04
N VAL A 128 0.06 15.23 -6.43
CA VAL A 128 -0.53 13.97 -5.97
C VAL A 128 -0.77 13.05 -7.17
N THR A 129 -0.26 11.83 -7.08
CA THR A 129 -0.43 10.83 -8.12
C THR A 129 -1.04 9.55 -7.56
N PRO A 130 -1.87 8.82 -8.32
CA PRO A 130 -2.33 7.50 -7.91
C PRO A 130 -1.17 6.52 -7.85
N VAL A 131 -1.25 5.58 -6.91
CA VAL A 131 -0.34 4.43 -6.83
C VAL A 131 -1.06 3.22 -7.44
N THR A 132 -0.38 2.49 -8.31
CA THR A 132 -0.96 1.32 -8.99
C THR A 132 -0.71 0.04 -8.19
N TYR A 133 0.48 -0.11 -7.62
CA TYR A 133 0.89 -1.28 -6.85
C TYR A 133 1.78 -0.86 -5.68
N ILE A 134 1.63 -1.53 -4.54
CA ILE A 134 2.54 -1.45 -3.39
C ILE A 134 2.90 -2.88 -3.01
N PHE A 135 4.08 -3.34 -3.41
CA PHE A 135 4.59 -4.66 -3.09
C PHE A 135 5.24 -4.67 -1.70
N GLU A 136 5.03 -5.75 -0.96
CA GLU A 136 5.73 -6.05 0.29
C GLU A 136 6.79 -7.12 0.05
N GLU A 137 7.68 -7.34 1.02
CA GLU A 137 8.71 -8.39 0.95
C GLU A 137 8.10 -9.78 0.75
N GLU A 138 7.00 -10.07 1.48
CA GLU A 138 6.22 -11.30 1.32
C GLU A 138 4.73 -11.01 1.46
N PRO A 139 3.91 -11.39 0.44
CA PRO A 139 2.46 -11.21 0.51
C PRO A 139 1.84 -12.00 1.65
N ALA A 140 1.00 -11.36 2.46
CA ALA A 140 0.36 -12.00 3.61
C ALA A 140 -0.54 -13.18 3.21
N ARG A 141 -1.24 -13.04 2.08
CA ARG A 141 -2.09 -14.12 1.53
C ARG A 141 -1.28 -15.31 1.03
N TYR A 142 -0.10 -15.08 0.45
CA TYR A 142 0.81 -16.16 0.07
C TYR A 142 1.31 -16.92 1.30
N ARG A 143 1.70 -16.22 2.36
CA ARG A 143 2.11 -16.81 3.63
C ARG A 143 0.99 -17.67 4.21
N ALA A 144 -0.24 -17.15 4.30
CA ALA A 144 -1.40 -17.88 4.80
C ALA A 144 -1.70 -19.14 3.95
N MET A 145 -1.57 -19.05 2.62
CA MET A 145 -1.70 -20.18 1.72
C MET A 145 -0.64 -21.27 2.02
N MET A 146 0.61 -20.88 2.22
CA MET A 146 1.70 -21.80 2.54
C MET A 146 1.51 -22.48 3.89
N GLU A 147 1.02 -21.75 4.90
CA GLU A 147 0.66 -22.32 6.22
C GLU A 147 -0.46 -23.36 6.08
N ALA A 148 -1.54 -23.03 5.38
CA ALA A 148 -2.65 -23.95 5.14
C ALA A 148 -2.23 -25.24 4.38
N ILE A 149 -1.27 -25.11 3.45
CA ILE A 149 -0.70 -26.27 2.76
C ILE A 149 0.10 -27.18 3.72
N ARG A 150 0.86 -26.59 4.66
CA ARG A 150 1.70 -27.29 5.64
C ARG A 150 0.88 -28.00 6.74
N GLU A 151 -0.13 -27.34 7.27
CA GLU A 151 -0.98 -27.88 8.35
C GLU A 151 -1.70 -29.16 7.94
N THR A 152 -2.21 -29.23 6.72
CA THR A 152 -2.88 -30.43 6.21
C THR A 152 -1.92 -31.62 6.08
N ARG A 153 -0.63 -31.39 5.82
CA ARG A 153 0.38 -32.45 5.80
C ARG A 153 0.53 -33.11 7.17
N ARG A 154 0.50 -32.29 8.24
CA ARG A 154 0.57 -32.81 9.63
C ARG A 154 -0.68 -33.59 10.04
N GLY A 155 -1.86 -33.23 9.51
CA GLY A 155 -3.12 -34.00 9.75
C GLY A 155 -3.12 -35.33 9.05
N GLU A 156 -2.76 -35.38 7.76
CA GLU A 156 -2.71 -36.61 6.96
C GLU A 156 -1.66 -37.61 7.48
N ASP A 157 -0.51 -37.15 7.97
CA ASP A 157 0.55 -37.98 8.55
C ASP A 157 0.10 -38.61 9.92
N ARG A 158 -0.74 -37.89 10.69
CA ARG A 158 -1.32 -38.44 11.95
C ARG A 158 -2.38 -39.47 11.73
N GLU A 159 -3.17 -39.40 10.65
CA GLU A 159 -4.19 -40.39 10.31
C GLU A 159 -3.59 -41.68 9.72
N ARG A 160 -2.47 -41.58 9.00
CA ARG A 160 -1.76 -42.74 8.42
C ARG A 160 -0.88 -43.49 9.42
N GLY A 161 -0.59 -42.90 10.58
CA GLY A 161 0.22 -43.49 11.64
C GLY A 161 -0.60 -44.17 12.76
N ARG A 162 -1.94 -44.28 12.57
CA ARG A 162 -2.86 -45.05 13.41
C ARG A 162 -3.36 -46.28 12.63
#